data_e396ed3ed62361373a3532ec922c10b2
#
_entry.id   e396ed3ed62361373a3532ec922c10b2
#
_cell.length_a   1.000
_cell.length_b   1.000
_cell.length_c   1.000
_cell.angle_alpha   90.00
_cell.angle_beta   90.00
_cell.angle_gamma   90.00
#
_symmetry.space_group_name_H-M   'P 1'
#
loop_
_entity.id
_entity.type
_entity.pdbx_description
1 polymer ?
#
loop_
_entity_poly.entity_id
_entity_poly.type
_entity_poly.pdbx_seq_one_letter_code
_entity_poly.pdbx_strand_id
1 'polypeptide(L)'
;SLVGSEMCIRDRSIGSNLGNRKKNIEKTKFKLYSKGINIIKSSNYYETLSWPNPNNPKFYNIILKVSSDLKILELLKICKQIETSLGRKKAPKNSPRICDIDIIDYNQKITVNGINVPHPRMHLRNFVLIPLFEIEKNWRYPNSKRYIKNLIFSLSNSDIRSIKLV
;
A
#
# COMPACT_ATOMS: atom_id res chain seq x y z
N SER A 1 34.25 6.19 11.34
CA SER A 1 33.67 5.61 10.10
C SER A 1 32.18 5.58 10.28
N LEU A 2 31.48 6.56 9.73
CA LEU A 2 30.04 6.56 9.59
C LEU A 2 29.70 5.54 8.49
N VAL A 3 29.42 4.30 8.87
CA VAL A 3 28.73 3.36 8.01
C VAL A 3 27.35 3.97 7.79
N GLY A 4 27.10 4.50 6.59
CA GLY A 4 25.84 5.11 6.24
C GLY A 4 24.72 4.09 6.50
N SER A 5 23.74 4.48 7.30
CA SER A 5 22.50 3.73 7.42
C SER A 5 21.92 3.63 6.01
N GLU A 6 21.95 2.44 5.40
CA GLU A 6 21.28 2.21 4.13
C GLU A 6 19.82 2.61 4.32
N MET A 7 19.40 3.70 3.70
CA MET A 7 18.01 4.13 3.72
C MET A 7 17.17 3.01 3.15
N CYS A 8 16.49 2.27 4.02
CA CYS A 8 15.67 1.15 3.63
C CYS A 8 14.44 1.66 2.87
N ILE A 9 14.34 1.31 1.59
CA ILE A 9 13.21 1.64 0.73
C ILE A 9 12.08 0.64 1.02
N ARG A 10 10.86 1.17 1.16
CA ARG A 10 9.67 0.39 1.52
C ARG A 10 8.46 0.95 0.81
N ASP A 11 7.64 0.08 0.25
CA ASP A 11 6.42 0.48 -0.44
C ASP A 11 5.19 0.21 0.41
N ARG A 12 4.23 1.15 0.38
CA ARG A 12 2.97 1.11 1.12
C ARG A 12 1.80 1.28 0.19
N SER A 13 0.78 0.45 0.35
CA SER A 13 -0.54 0.70 -0.20
C SER A 13 -1.40 1.41 0.85
N ILE A 14 -2.05 2.49 0.47
CA ILE A 14 -3.00 3.20 1.32
C ILE A 14 -4.34 3.23 0.60
N GLY A 15 -5.39 2.77 1.27
CA GLY A 15 -6.75 2.76 0.78
C GLY A 15 -7.73 3.44 1.74
N SER A 16 -8.79 4.04 1.20
CA SER A 16 -9.92 4.61 1.95
C SER A 16 -11.19 4.45 1.14
N ASN A 17 -12.28 3.96 1.76
CA ASN A 17 -13.61 3.86 1.14
C ASN A 17 -14.73 4.39 2.03
N LEU A 18 -14.41 5.15 3.06
CA LEU A 18 -15.38 5.75 3.98
C LEU A 18 -15.11 7.24 4.18
N GLY A 19 -16.16 8.05 4.13
CA GLY A 19 -16.06 9.50 4.30
C GLY A 19 -15.29 10.20 3.17
N ASN A 20 -14.58 11.28 3.49
CA ASN A 20 -13.76 11.98 2.51
C ASN A 20 -12.45 11.23 2.25
N ARG A 21 -12.48 10.33 1.29
CA ARG A 21 -11.41 9.39 0.95
C ARG A 21 -10.07 10.09 0.69
N LYS A 22 -10.07 11.16 -0.11
CA LYS A 22 -8.85 11.92 -0.43
C LYS A 22 -8.26 12.59 0.83
N LYS A 23 -9.10 13.26 1.62
CA LYS A 23 -8.67 13.87 2.89
C LYS A 23 -8.11 12.84 3.87
N ASN A 24 -8.70 11.66 3.92
CA ASN A 24 -8.21 10.57 4.78
C ASN A 24 -6.82 10.10 4.37
N ILE A 25 -6.58 9.94 3.06
CA ILE A 25 -5.28 9.55 2.52
C ILE A 25 -4.24 10.65 2.80
N GLU A 26 -4.55 11.93 2.58
CA GLU A 26 -3.62 13.04 2.88
C GLU A 26 -3.30 13.12 4.38
N LYS A 27 -4.27 12.93 5.26
CA LYS A 27 -4.03 12.82 6.71
C LYS A 27 -3.11 11.64 7.05
N THR A 28 -3.29 10.52 6.36
CA THR A 28 -2.42 9.34 6.55
C THR A 28 -0.99 9.66 6.16
N LYS A 29 -0.77 10.30 5.01
CA LYS A 29 0.57 10.74 4.57
C LYS A 29 1.23 11.67 5.60
N PHE A 30 0.50 12.66 6.10
CA PHE A 30 1.00 13.55 7.13
C PHE A 30 1.39 12.81 8.42
N LYS A 31 0.56 11.87 8.88
CA LYS A 31 0.85 11.07 10.07
C LYS A 31 2.05 10.13 9.89
N LEU A 32 2.24 9.56 8.71
CA LEU A 32 3.44 8.77 8.39
C LEU A 32 4.69 9.65 8.49
N TYR A 33 4.66 10.83 7.87
CA TYR A 33 5.76 11.78 7.94
C TYR A 33 6.09 12.19 9.38
N SER A 34 5.08 12.50 10.20
CA SER A 34 5.26 12.88 11.61
C SER A 34 5.85 11.76 12.49
N LYS A 35 5.84 10.53 12.01
CA LYS A 35 6.46 9.36 12.66
C LYS A 35 7.85 9.01 12.10
N GLY A 36 8.46 9.92 11.34
CA GLY A 36 9.80 9.72 10.77
C GLY A 36 9.83 8.82 9.53
N ILE A 37 8.67 8.61 8.87
CA ILE A 37 8.57 7.86 7.63
C ILE A 37 8.55 8.86 6.49
N ASN A 38 9.66 8.97 5.76
CA ASN A 38 9.82 9.95 4.68
C ASN A 38 9.21 9.42 3.39
N ILE A 39 8.32 10.21 2.76
CA ILE A 39 7.71 9.88 1.48
C ILE A 39 8.64 10.32 0.36
N ILE A 40 9.14 9.35 -0.43
CA ILE A 40 10.03 9.59 -1.58
C ILE A 40 9.21 9.83 -2.85
N LYS A 41 8.19 9.00 -3.09
CA LYS A 41 7.27 9.10 -4.22
C LYS A 41 5.85 8.75 -3.80
N SER A 42 4.88 9.34 -4.49
CA SER A 42 3.45 9.01 -4.35
C SER A 42 2.87 8.79 -5.75
N SER A 43 2.12 7.71 -5.92
CA SER A 43 1.31 7.55 -7.13
C SER A 43 0.17 8.58 -7.18
N ASN A 44 -0.48 8.71 -8.32
CA ASN A 44 -1.79 9.32 -8.42
C ASN A 44 -2.85 8.53 -7.64
N TYR A 45 -4.05 9.09 -7.52
CA TYR A 45 -5.20 8.44 -6.92
C TYR A 45 -5.89 7.53 -7.94
N TYR A 46 -6.23 6.33 -7.50
CA TYR A 46 -6.98 5.37 -8.31
C TYR A 46 -8.26 4.97 -7.59
N GLU A 47 -9.38 4.97 -8.32
CA GLU A 47 -10.65 4.48 -7.80
C GLU A 47 -10.85 3.03 -8.22
N THR A 48 -11.23 2.16 -7.27
CA THR A 48 -11.50 0.74 -7.48
C THR A 48 -12.77 0.30 -6.76
N LEU A 49 -13.37 -0.79 -7.25
CA LEU A 49 -14.47 -1.45 -6.56
C LEU A 49 -14.00 -2.04 -5.22
N SER A 50 -14.90 -2.10 -4.26
CA SER A 50 -14.67 -2.85 -3.02
C SER A 50 -14.71 -4.35 -3.27
N TRP A 51 -13.86 -5.08 -2.57
CA TRP A 51 -13.83 -6.53 -2.62
C TRP A 51 -14.06 -7.10 -1.21
N PRO A 52 -14.78 -8.18 -1.02
CA PRO A 52 -15.48 -9.02 -2.01
C PRO A 52 -16.83 -8.46 -2.47
N ASN A 53 -17.38 -7.46 -1.79
CA ASN A 53 -18.69 -6.89 -2.10
C ASN A 53 -18.54 -5.58 -2.91
N PRO A 54 -18.79 -5.61 -4.24
CA PRO A 54 -18.69 -4.44 -5.09
C PRO A 54 -19.74 -3.36 -4.82
N ASN A 55 -20.80 -3.69 -4.06
CA ASN A 55 -21.83 -2.72 -3.65
C ASN A 55 -21.40 -1.83 -2.49
N ASN A 56 -20.33 -2.20 -1.79
CA ASN A 56 -19.71 -1.30 -0.79
C ASN A 56 -19.09 -0.08 -1.48
N PRO A 57 -18.92 1.04 -0.75
CA PRO A 57 -18.30 2.24 -1.31
C PRO A 57 -16.95 1.93 -1.95
N LYS A 58 -16.70 2.52 -3.12
CA LYS A 58 -15.44 2.36 -3.85
C LYS A 58 -14.28 2.93 -3.07
N PHE A 59 -13.13 2.29 -3.20
CA PHE A 59 -11.87 2.77 -2.63
C PHE A 59 -11.22 3.85 -3.50
N TYR A 60 -10.56 4.82 -2.82
CA TYR A 60 -9.38 5.48 -3.38
C TYR A 60 -8.14 4.78 -2.84
N ASN A 61 -7.20 4.50 -3.73
CA ASN A 61 -5.94 3.82 -3.42
C ASN A 61 -4.78 4.61 -3.99
N ILE A 62 -3.68 4.64 -3.25
CA ILE A 62 -2.37 5.13 -3.70
C ILE A 62 -1.27 4.15 -3.30
N ILE A 63 -0.14 4.22 -3.97
CA ILE A 63 1.10 3.62 -3.52
C ILE A 63 2.07 4.72 -3.11
N LEU A 64 2.73 4.52 -1.99
CA LEU A 64 3.83 5.37 -1.52
C LEU A 64 5.13 4.57 -1.50
N LYS A 65 6.17 5.14 -2.09
CA LYS A 65 7.55 4.74 -1.85
C LYS A 65 8.08 5.57 -0.68
N VAL A 66 8.51 4.90 0.39
CA VAL A 66 8.95 5.56 1.61
C VAL A 66 10.34 5.10 2.02
N SER A 67 11.05 5.93 2.78
CA SER A 67 12.27 5.57 3.48
C SER A 67 12.07 5.68 4.99
N SER A 68 12.66 4.76 5.73
CA SER A 68 12.59 4.76 7.19
C SER A 68 13.65 3.81 7.76
N ASP A 69 14.17 4.11 8.95
CA ASP A 69 15.11 3.24 9.69
C ASP A 69 14.37 2.26 10.62
N LEU A 70 13.04 2.32 10.67
CA LEU A 70 12.22 1.48 11.54
C LEU A 70 12.29 0.01 11.13
N LYS A 71 12.35 -0.87 12.12
CA LYS A 71 12.17 -2.31 11.90
C LYS A 71 10.73 -2.61 11.52
N ILE A 72 10.50 -3.77 10.85
CA ILE A 72 9.18 -4.11 10.30
C ILE A 72 8.08 -4.15 11.38
N LEU A 73 8.38 -4.65 12.57
CA LEU A 73 7.40 -4.71 13.68
C LEU A 73 7.00 -3.32 14.16
N GLU A 74 7.95 -2.41 14.30
CA GLU A 74 7.71 -1.02 14.68
C GLU A 74 6.88 -0.31 13.61
N LEU A 75 7.21 -0.56 12.34
CA LEU A 75 6.53 0.00 11.21
C LEU A 75 5.06 -0.46 11.13
N LEU A 76 4.80 -1.77 11.35
CA LEU A 76 3.44 -2.31 11.45
C LEU A 76 2.66 -1.69 12.60
N LYS A 77 3.30 -1.56 13.77
CA LYS A 77 2.68 -0.93 14.94
C LYS A 77 2.27 0.51 14.64
N ILE A 78 3.15 1.29 14.00
CA ILE A 78 2.86 2.66 13.60
C ILE A 78 1.71 2.71 12.60
N CYS A 79 1.69 1.86 11.57
CA CYS A 79 0.59 1.78 10.62
C CYS A 79 -0.75 1.53 11.33
N LYS A 80 -0.80 0.58 12.26
CA LYS A 80 -2.02 0.29 13.05
C LYS A 80 -2.43 1.45 13.96
N GLN A 81 -1.48 2.12 14.59
CA GLN A 81 -1.76 3.33 15.39
C GLN A 81 -2.34 4.45 14.54
N ILE A 82 -1.83 4.65 13.32
CA ILE A 82 -2.35 5.66 12.38
C ILE A 82 -3.79 5.30 11.98
N GLU A 83 -4.05 4.06 11.56
CA GLU A 83 -5.39 3.59 11.22
C GLU A 83 -6.39 3.87 12.36
N THR A 84 -6.04 3.49 13.58
CA THR A 84 -6.86 3.71 14.78
C THR A 84 -7.08 5.20 15.05
N SER A 85 -6.03 6.02 14.96
CA SER A 85 -6.10 7.48 15.21
C SER A 85 -6.95 8.22 14.18
N LEU A 86 -7.15 7.65 13.00
CA LEU A 86 -8.03 8.19 11.96
C LEU A 86 -9.49 7.72 12.10
N GLY A 87 -9.78 6.91 13.12
CA GLY A 87 -11.12 6.46 13.43
C GLY A 87 -11.45 5.05 12.91
N ARG A 88 -10.45 4.22 12.58
CA ARG A 88 -10.70 2.82 12.26
C ARG A 88 -11.22 2.11 13.53
N LYS A 89 -12.44 1.63 13.45
CA LYS A 89 -13.09 0.88 14.53
C LYS A 89 -12.93 -0.63 14.30
N LYS A 90 -13.05 -1.41 15.37
CA LYS A 90 -13.19 -2.85 15.28
C LYS A 90 -14.50 -3.18 14.55
N ALA A 91 -14.39 -3.85 13.43
CA ALA A 91 -15.52 -4.17 12.54
C ALA A 91 -15.28 -5.51 11.85
N PRO A 92 -16.33 -6.16 11.31
CA PRO A 92 -16.17 -7.37 10.53
C PRO A 92 -15.15 -7.22 9.39
N LYS A 93 -14.54 -8.34 9.00
CA LYS A 93 -13.57 -8.35 7.89
C LYS A 93 -14.22 -7.75 6.62
N ASN A 94 -13.44 -6.95 5.89
CA ASN A 94 -13.85 -6.28 4.65
C ASN A 94 -14.94 -5.19 4.80
N SER A 95 -15.24 -4.74 6.01
CA SER A 95 -16.11 -3.57 6.22
C SER A 95 -15.49 -2.31 5.63
N PRO A 96 -16.33 -1.31 5.22
CA PRO A 96 -15.86 0.01 4.85
C PRO A 96 -14.99 0.63 5.94
N ARG A 97 -13.92 1.32 5.54
CA ARG A 97 -12.93 1.87 6.49
C ARG A 97 -12.34 3.20 6.03
N ILE A 98 -12.05 4.04 7.01
CA ILE A 98 -11.46 5.37 6.79
C ILE A 98 -10.05 5.25 6.23
N CYS A 99 -9.27 4.30 6.72
CA CYS A 99 -7.88 4.09 6.33
C CYS A 99 -7.49 2.63 6.42
N ASP A 100 -6.71 2.19 5.46
CA ASP A 100 -6.08 0.88 5.39
C ASP A 100 -4.64 1.06 4.89
N ILE A 101 -3.66 0.54 5.62
CA ILE A 101 -2.24 0.68 5.30
C ILE A 101 -1.60 -0.70 5.23
N ASP A 102 -1.27 -1.15 4.03
CA ASP A 102 -0.57 -2.41 3.80
C ASP A 102 0.90 -2.19 3.47
N ILE A 103 1.78 -3.03 3.99
CA ILE A 103 3.18 -3.09 3.60
C ILE A 103 3.28 -3.95 2.33
N ILE A 104 3.73 -3.36 1.24
CA ILE A 104 3.84 -4.03 -0.06
C ILE A 104 5.25 -4.57 -0.26
N ASP A 105 6.26 -3.77 -0.02
CA ASP A 105 7.66 -4.17 -0.12
C ASP A 105 8.44 -3.73 1.13
N TYR A 106 9.37 -4.56 1.54
CA TYR A 106 10.32 -4.28 2.62
C TYR A 106 11.71 -4.74 2.19
N ASN A 107 12.42 -3.89 1.42
CA ASN A 107 13.76 -4.17 0.88
C ASN A 107 13.84 -5.48 0.10
N GLN A 108 12.85 -5.81 -0.70
CA GLN A 108 12.77 -7.04 -1.49
C GLN A 108 12.85 -8.34 -0.67
N LYS A 109 12.58 -8.29 0.63
CA LYS A 109 12.52 -9.46 1.51
C LYS A 109 11.19 -10.17 1.38
N ILE A 110 11.19 -11.52 1.57
CA ILE A 110 9.98 -12.35 1.45
C ILE A 110 9.31 -12.53 2.81
N THR A 111 10.10 -12.72 3.86
CA THR A 111 9.59 -12.86 5.23
C THR A 111 10.56 -12.17 6.18
N VAL A 112 10.02 -11.34 7.08
CA VAL A 112 10.81 -10.63 8.09
C VAL A 112 10.12 -10.81 9.44
N ASN A 113 10.84 -11.42 10.39
CA ASN A 113 10.33 -11.67 11.75
C ASN A 113 8.94 -12.34 11.79
N GLY A 114 8.72 -13.36 10.94
CA GLY A 114 7.44 -14.07 10.86
C GLY A 114 6.33 -13.32 10.11
N ILE A 115 6.61 -12.13 9.58
CA ILE A 115 5.66 -11.34 8.79
C ILE A 115 5.89 -11.59 7.31
N ASN A 116 4.84 -11.97 6.61
CA ASN A 116 4.89 -12.15 5.17
C ASN A 116 4.89 -10.79 4.46
N VAL A 117 5.96 -10.50 3.75
CA VAL A 117 6.10 -9.39 2.82
C VAL A 117 6.68 -9.93 1.52
N PRO A 118 6.18 -9.50 0.36
CA PRO A 118 5.01 -8.65 0.14
C PRO A 118 3.71 -9.25 0.69
N HIS A 119 2.66 -8.42 0.78
CA HIS A 119 1.33 -8.93 1.14
C HIS A 119 0.95 -10.12 0.25
N PRO A 120 0.49 -11.26 0.79
CA PRO A 120 0.37 -12.54 0.04
C PRO A 120 -0.46 -12.47 -1.24
N ARG A 121 -1.42 -11.55 -1.32
CA ARG A 121 -2.32 -11.38 -2.48
C ARG A 121 -2.02 -10.14 -3.32
N MET A 122 -0.90 -9.44 -3.11
CA MET A 122 -0.63 -8.21 -3.84
C MET A 122 -0.53 -8.41 -5.36
N HIS A 123 0.01 -9.55 -5.78
CA HIS A 123 0.20 -9.90 -7.20
C HIS A 123 -1.12 -10.13 -7.96
N LEU A 124 -2.24 -10.20 -7.26
CA LEU A 124 -3.60 -10.34 -7.82
C LEU A 124 -4.42 -9.04 -7.73
N ARG A 125 -3.83 -7.96 -7.19
CA ARG A 125 -4.57 -6.73 -6.87
C ARG A 125 -4.21 -5.61 -7.84
N ASN A 126 -5.15 -5.24 -8.73
CA ASN A 126 -4.98 -4.14 -9.67
C ASN A 126 -4.66 -2.82 -8.95
N PHE A 127 -5.30 -2.55 -7.80
CA PHE A 127 -5.12 -1.34 -7.00
C PHE A 127 -3.77 -1.26 -6.26
N VAL A 128 -2.98 -2.33 -6.33
CA VAL A 128 -1.58 -2.34 -5.89
C VAL A 128 -0.65 -2.26 -7.10
N LEU A 129 -0.84 -3.15 -8.08
CA LEU A 129 0.09 -3.30 -9.21
C LEU A 129 0.13 -2.07 -10.12
N ILE A 130 -1.02 -1.49 -10.46
CA ILE A 130 -1.09 -0.37 -11.40
C ILE A 130 -0.48 0.90 -10.81
N PRO A 131 -0.83 1.34 -9.58
CA PRO A 131 -0.17 2.49 -8.98
C PRO A 131 1.32 2.24 -8.67
N LEU A 132 1.71 1.01 -8.33
CA LEU A 132 3.11 0.66 -8.12
C LEU A 132 3.92 0.78 -9.42
N PHE A 133 3.38 0.31 -10.53
CA PHE A 133 4.00 0.46 -11.86
C PHE A 133 4.20 1.93 -12.25
N GLU A 134 3.29 2.81 -11.87
CA GLU A 134 3.42 4.24 -12.11
C GLU A 134 4.69 4.82 -11.49
N ILE A 135 5.00 4.45 -10.24
CA ILE A 135 6.13 5.01 -9.50
C ILE A 135 7.42 4.20 -9.59
N GLU A 136 7.33 2.92 -9.94
CA GLU A 136 8.47 1.99 -10.01
C GLU A 136 8.31 0.96 -11.14
N LYS A 137 8.56 1.41 -12.38
CA LYS A 137 8.35 0.60 -13.60
C LYS A 137 9.17 -0.70 -13.64
N ASN A 138 10.33 -0.71 -12.98
CA ASN A 138 11.26 -1.84 -12.98
C ASN A 138 11.14 -2.72 -11.73
N TRP A 139 10.12 -2.48 -10.90
CA TRP A 139 9.91 -3.28 -9.70
C TRP A 139 9.72 -4.75 -10.04
N ARG A 140 10.34 -5.62 -9.24
CA ARG A 140 10.23 -7.06 -9.37
C ARG A 140 9.55 -7.65 -8.15
N TYR A 141 8.66 -8.61 -8.37
CA TYR A 141 8.02 -9.35 -7.30
C TYR A 141 9.05 -10.22 -6.57
N PRO A 142 9.31 -10.02 -5.28
CA PRO A 142 10.37 -10.71 -4.56
C PRO A 142 10.30 -12.23 -4.66
N ASN A 143 9.09 -12.81 -4.63
CA ASN A 143 8.87 -14.25 -4.63
C ASN A 143 9.25 -14.92 -5.94
N SER A 144 8.96 -14.31 -7.09
CA SER A 144 9.14 -14.92 -8.41
C SER A 144 10.14 -14.20 -9.30
N LYS A 145 10.64 -13.03 -8.87
CA LYS A 145 11.50 -12.12 -9.65
C LYS A 145 10.87 -11.60 -10.96
N ARG A 146 9.56 -11.85 -11.18
CA ARG A 146 8.83 -11.33 -12.35
C ARG A 146 8.73 -9.81 -12.28
N TYR A 147 8.87 -9.16 -13.43
CA TYR A 147 8.62 -7.72 -13.55
C TYR A 147 7.16 -7.38 -13.29
N ILE A 148 6.91 -6.24 -12.67
CA ILE A 148 5.57 -5.76 -12.35
C ILE A 148 4.65 -5.70 -13.57
N LYS A 149 5.16 -5.30 -14.74
CA LYS A 149 4.35 -5.27 -15.97
C LYS A 149 3.80 -6.65 -16.34
N ASN A 150 4.59 -7.73 -16.12
CA ASN A 150 4.15 -9.09 -16.39
C ASN A 150 3.08 -9.56 -15.40
N LEU A 151 3.11 -9.07 -14.16
CA LEU A 151 2.04 -9.31 -13.20
C LEU A 151 0.75 -8.59 -13.62
N ILE A 152 0.87 -7.35 -14.11
CA ILE A 152 -0.28 -6.60 -14.63
C ILE A 152 -0.90 -7.31 -15.83
N PHE A 153 -0.10 -7.80 -16.79
CA PHE A 153 -0.60 -8.57 -17.93
C PHE A 153 -1.25 -9.91 -17.54
N SER A 154 -0.96 -10.42 -16.34
CA SER A 154 -1.61 -11.63 -15.80
C SER A 154 -2.98 -11.34 -15.16
N LEU A 155 -3.33 -10.07 -14.94
CA LEU A 155 -4.66 -9.69 -14.47
C LEU A 155 -5.71 -9.91 -15.58
N SER A 156 -6.95 -10.16 -15.17
CA SER A 156 -8.06 -10.21 -16.13
C SER A 156 -8.30 -8.84 -16.78
N ASN A 157 -8.84 -8.83 -18.00
CA ASN A 157 -9.25 -7.58 -18.65
C ASN A 157 -10.29 -6.81 -17.82
N SER A 158 -11.16 -7.52 -17.11
CA SER A 158 -12.13 -6.94 -16.20
C SER A 158 -11.46 -6.18 -15.06
N ASP A 159 -10.44 -6.78 -14.43
CA ASP A 159 -9.68 -6.14 -13.35
C ASP A 159 -8.95 -4.89 -13.85
N ILE A 160 -8.32 -4.97 -15.02
CA ILE A 160 -7.62 -3.82 -15.61
C ILE A 160 -8.58 -2.67 -15.93
N ARG A 161 -9.78 -2.98 -16.45
CA ARG A 161 -10.78 -1.96 -16.81
C ARG A 161 -11.53 -1.38 -15.60
N SER A 162 -11.56 -2.08 -14.48
CA SER A 162 -12.29 -1.65 -13.27
C SER A 162 -11.58 -0.57 -12.48
N ILE A 163 -10.27 -0.39 -12.65
CA ILE A 163 -9.50 0.65 -11.98
C ILE A 163 -9.50 1.94 -12.81
N LYS A 164 -9.70 3.06 -12.16
CA LYS A 164 -9.78 4.37 -12.82
C LYS A 164 -8.84 5.36 -12.16
N LEU A 165 -8.07 6.07 -12.96
CA LEU A 165 -7.32 7.24 -12.53
C LEU A 165 -8.32 8.37 -12.16
N VAL A 166 -8.08 9.04 -11.02
CA VAL A 166 -8.93 10.12 -10.51
C VAL A 166 -8.26 11.47 -10.67
#